data_aa8de70463188b22128ce5d6732be022
#
_entry.id   aa8de70463188b22128ce5d6732be022
#
_cell.length_a   1.000
_cell.length_b   1.000
_cell.length_c   1.000
_cell.angle_alpha   90.00
_cell.angle_beta   90.00
_cell.angle_gamma   90.00
#
_symmetry.space_group_name_H-M   'P 1'
#
loop_
_entity.id
_entity.type
_entity.pdbx_description
1 polymer ?
#
loop_
_entity_poly.entity_id
_entity_poly.type
_entity_poly.pdbx_seq_one_letter_code
_entity_poly.pdbx_strand_id
1 'polypeptide(L)'
;MENVVLLDETGSACGTAAKAVVHHGQTPLHLAFSAYLFNEAGQFLLTRRAESKRTWPGVWTNTCCGHPQPGEPVADSVRRRLWQELGIDTAELVLVLPRFRYQARMDNGVLENEVCPVYAAYSDAAPAPDPAEVAETRWVDWDEFCAAVRTGQQSISPWCSMQLDELTTLGPKPLTWTPADAADLPPAAARTELSTARGRRFPRNTQHRGHDLHTVIHSTGNGLTHLRAGSARSSGPARGPAIRARRRARPRGPGHPRSTRPSACPRSCRCRCMRTR
;
A
#
# COMPACT_ATOMS: atom_id res chain seq x y z
N MET A 1 8.21 12.11 21.31
CA MET A 1 8.97 10.88 20.96
C MET A 1 7.95 9.80 20.64
N GLU A 2 8.04 9.15 19.48
CA GLU A 2 7.10 8.09 19.11
C GLU A 2 7.39 6.80 19.88
N ASN A 3 6.34 6.19 20.44
CA ASN A 3 6.40 4.91 21.12
C ASN A 3 5.60 3.86 20.32
N VAL A 4 6.01 2.61 20.43
CA VAL A 4 5.28 1.44 19.93
C VAL A 4 4.65 0.69 21.09
N VAL A 5 3.57 -0.04 20.83
CA VAL A 5 2.89 -0.89 21.81
C VAL A 5 3.52 -2.28 21.77
N LEU A 6 4.13 -2.69 22.88
CA LEU A 6 4.66 -4.06 23.03
C LEU A 6 3.53 -5.04 23.31
N LEU A 7 3.65 -6.24 22.72
CA LEU A 7 2.63 -7.29 22.80
C LEU A 7 3.21 -8.54 23.45
N ASP A 8 2.35 -9.25 24.19
CA ASP A 8 2.57 -10.63 24.53
C ASP A 8 2.15 -11.57 23.38
N GLU A 9 2.35 -12.86 23.53
CA GLU A 9 2.02 -13.87 22.50
C GLU A 9 0.51 -14.01 22.24
N THR A 10 -0.35 -13.48 23.11
CA THR A 10 -1.81 -13.43 22.90
C THR A 10 -2.23 -12.20 22.08
N GLY A 11 -1.30 -11.28 21.77
CA GLY A 11 -1.60 -9.99 21.13
C GLY A 11 -2.15 -8.94 22.09
N SER A 12 -2.05 -9.17 23.41
CA SER A 12 -2.39 -8.18 24.43
C SER A 12 -1.23 -7.23 24.69
N ALA A 13 -1.55 -5.95 24.97
CA ALA A 13 -0.54 -4.94 25.29
C ALA A 13 0.13 -5.28 26.63
N CYS A 14 1.46 -5.38 26.65
CA CYS A 14 2.25 -5.66 27.83
C CYS A 14 3.26 -4.55 28.16
N GLY A 15 3.31 -3.46 27.40
CA GLY A 15 4.18 -2.33 27.65
C GLY A 15 4.33 -1.42 26.43
N THR A 16 5.30 -0.52 26.48
CA THR A 16 5.67 0.37 25.38
C THR A 16 7.18 0.47 25.25
N ALA A 17 7.68 0.78 24.05
CA ALA A 17 9.09 1.09 23.82
C ALA A 17 9.22 2.29 22.87
N ALA A 18 10.33 3.01 22.98
CA ALA A 18 10.61 4.09 22.04
C ALA A 18 10.87 3.52 20.65
N LYS A 19 10.15 3.99 19.63
CA LYS A 19 10.28 3.56 18.23
C LYS A 19 11.72 3.65 17.72
N ALA A 20 12.45 4.67 18.16
CA ALA A 20 13.83 4.92 17.75
C ALA A 20 14.80 3.78 18.10
N VAL A 21 14.48 2.94 19.09
CA VAL A 21 15.40 1.89 19.61
C VAL A 21 14.78 0.49 19.63
N VAL A 22 13.49 0.34 19.31
CA VAL A 22 12.80 -0.96 19.42
C VAL A 22 13.35 -2.00 18.43
N HIS A 23 13.79 -1.59 17.24
CA HIS A 23 14.31 -2.49 16.22
C HIS A 23 15.80 -2.79 16.43
N HIS A 24 16.11 -4.00 16.83
CA HIS A 24 17.47 -4.52 17.06
C HIS A 24 17.51 -6.05 16.83
N GLY A 25 18.62 -6.73 17.17
CA GLY A 25 18.77 -8.16 16.90
C GLY A 25 17.79 -9.08 17.65
N GLN A 26 17.12 -8.59 18.68
CA GLN A 26 16.13 -9.29 19.53
C GLN A 26 14.88 -8.42 19.72
N THR A 27 14.38 -7.83 18.64
CA THR A 27 13.20 -6.97 18.66
C THR A 27 12.01 -7.65 19.32
N PRO A 28 11.43 -7.06 20.38
CA PRO A 28 10.24 -7.60 21.03
C PRO A 28 9.04 -7.56 20.09
N LEU A 29 8.06 -8.46 20.31
CA LEU A 29 6.81 -8.43 19.58
C LEU A 29 6.08 -7.11 19.85
N HIS A 30 5.65 -6.41 18.81
CA HIS A 30 4.95 -5.15 18.94
C HIS A 30 3.89 -4.94 17.87
N LEU A 31 2.98 -3.99 18.11
CA LEU A 31 1.88 -3.67 17.21
C LEU A 31 2.36 -2.76 16.10
N ALA A 32 2.04 -3.14 14.87
CA ALA A 32 2.24 -2.38 13.65
C ALA A 32 0.99 -2.39 12.78
N PHE A 33 1.06 -1.85 11.57
CA PHE A 33 0.09 -2.01 10.51
C PHE A 33 0.75 -1.92 9.14
N SER A 34 0.08 -2.48 8.13
CA SER A 34 0.36 -2.25 6.72
C SER A 34 -0.87 -1.71 6.00
N ALA A 35 -0.68 -0.83 5.03
CA ALA A 35 -1.73 -0.31 4.17
C ALA A 35 -1.38 -0.51 2.70
N TYR A 36 -2.39 -0.89 1.91
CA TYR A 36 -2.35 -1.02 0.47
C TYR A 36 -3.36 -0.03 -0.12
N LEU A 37 -2.87 1.02 -0.79
CA LEU A 37 -3.72 2.03 -1.39
C LEU A 37 -4.03 1.70 -2.83
N PHE A 38 -5.31 1.78 -3.18
CA PHE A 38 -5.84 1.58 -4.52
C PHE A 38 -6.55 2.84 -5.00
N ASN A 39 -6.47 3.12 -6.30
CA ASN A 39 -7.29 4.14 -6.95
C ASN A 39 -8.57 3.53 -7.55
N GLU A 40 -9.48 4.34 -8.09
CA GLU A 40 -10.72 3.89 -8.73
C GLU A 40 -10.48 2.98 -9.94
N ALA A 41 -9.33 3.09 -10.61
CA ALA A 41 -8.93 2.19 -11.69
C ALA A 41 -8.46 0.81 -11.19
N GLY A 42 -8.38 0.60 -9.84
CA GLY A 42 -7.90 -0.63 -9.24
C GLY A 42 -6.37 -0.78 -9.25
N GLN A 43 -5.64 0.28 -9.59
CA GLN A 43 -4.19 0.28 -9.51
C GLN A 43 -3.73 0.41 -8.06
N PHE A 44 -2.64 -0.26 -7.72
CA PHE A 44 -2.00 -0.26 -6.42
C PHE A 44 -0.85 0.75 -6.37
N LEU A 45 -0.79 1.55 -5.30
CA LEU A 45 0.32 2.47 -5.06
C LEU A 45 1.49 1.75 -4.39
N LEU A 46 2.45 1.32 -5.18
CA LEU A 46 3.71 0.74 -4.74
C LEU A 46 4.67 1.86 -4.33
N THR A 47 5.36 1.72 -3.19
CA THR A 47 6.31 2.72 -2.69
C THR A 47 7.72 2.13 -2.55
N ARG A 48 8.74 2.96 -2.71
CA ARG A 48 10.12 2.64 -2.38
C ARG A 48 10.54 3.43 -1.15
N ARG A 49 10.98 2.71 -0.13
CA ARG A 49 11.42 3.31 1.14
C ARG A 49 12.61 4.26 0.92
N ALA A 50 12.64 5.36 1.66
CA ALA A 50 13.78 6.27 1.60
C ALA A 50 15.09 5.57 2.01
N GLU A 51 16.20 5.95 1.41
CA GLU A 51 17.54 5.41 1.73
C GLU A 51 18.00 5.76 3.16
N SER A 52 17.40 6.80 3.76
CA SER A 52 17.63 7.23 5.14
C SER A 52 16.96 6.36 6.20
N LYS A 53 16.06 5.43 5.82
CA LYS A 53 15.36 4.55 6.76
C LYS A 53 16.33 3.59 7.45
N ARG A 54 16.15 3.41 8.78
CA ARG A 54 16.98 2.49 9.58
C ARG A 54 16.73 1.03 9.25
N THR A 55 15.46 0.70 8.91
CA THR A 55 15.06 -0.64 8.51
C THR A 55 14.70 -0.66 7.03
N TRP A 56 15.25 -1.60 6.28
CA TRP A 56 14.93 -1.87 4.88
C TRP A 56 15.03 -0.62 3.97
N PRO A 57 16.16 0.15 3.99
CA PRO A 57 16.36 1.32 3.13
C PRO A 57 16.30 0.92 1.66
N GLY A 58 15.71 1.77 0.82
CA GLY A 58 15.66 1.60 -0.63
C GLY A 58 14.80 0.45 -1.15
N VAL A 59 14.13 -0.30 -0.28
CA VAL A 59 13.34 -1.49 -0.66
C VAL A 59 11.95 -1.07 -1.15
N TRP A 60 11.49 -1.66 -2.24
CA TRP A 60 10.09 -1.56 -2.68
C TRP A 60 9.17 -2.32 -1.73
N THR A 61 8.00 -1.78 -1.44
CA THR A 61 7.07 -2.34 -0.47
C THR A 61 5.64 -1.89 -0.73
N ASN A 62 4.69 -2.35 0.09
CA ASN A 62 3.32 -1.84 0.12
C ASN A 62 3.29 -0.32 0.35
N THR A 63 2.11 0.29 0.21
CA THR A 63 1.96 1.74 0.18
C THR A 63 2.50 2.43 1.43
N CYS A 64 2.14 1.93 2.61
CA CYS A 64 2.53 2.54 3.88
C CYS A 64 2.56 1.50 4.99
N CYS A 65 3.53 1.63 5.90
CA CYS A 65 3.62 0.85 7.13
C CYS A 65 3.87 1.78 8.32
N GLY A 66 3.46 1.36 9.49
CA GLY A 66 3.70 2.16 10.68
C GLY A 66 3.29 1.49 11.97
N HIS A 67 3.38 2.24 13.05
CA HIS A 67 3.05 1.77 14.37
C HIS A 67 1.98 2.66 14.97
N PRO A 68 0.87 2.08 15.48
CA PRO A 68 -0.06 2.81 16.34
C PRO A 68 0.65 3.30 17.60
N GLN A 69 0.36 4.54 18.01
CA GLN A 69 0.79 5.03 19.29
C GLN A 69 -0.03 4.40 20.42
N PRO A 70 0.46 4.37 21.66
CA PRO A 70 -0.33 3.90 22.79
C PRO A 70 -1.69 4.61 22.89
N GLY A 71 -2.78 3.83 22.79
CA GLY A 71 -4.14 4.36 22.80
C GLY A 71 -4.67 4.89 21.47
N GLU A 72 -3.88 4.87 20.40
CA GLU A 72 -4.32 5.25 19.06
C GLU A 72 -5.01 4.07 18.36
N PRO A 73 -6.23 4.27 17.78
CA PRO A 73 -6.83 3.28 16.90
C PRO A 73 -5.94 2.97 15.70
N VAL A 74 -5.88 1.70 15.30
CA VAL A 74 -5.03 1.31 14.16
C VAL A 74 -5.45 2.04 12.88
N ALA A 75 -6.75 2.14 12.61
CA ALA A 75 -7.26 2.87 11.45
C ALA A 75 -6.87 4.36 11.43
N ASP A 76 -6.87 5.02 12.60
CA ASP A 76 -6.44 6.42 12.70
C ASP A 76 -4.92 6.56 12.49
N SER A 77 -4.15 5.58 12.97
CA SER A 77 -2.71 5.48 12.70
C SER A 77 -2.41 5.29 11.21
N VAL A 78 -3.20 4.47 10.49
CA VAL A 78 -3.10 4.31 9.03
C VAL A 78 -3.30 5.66 8.33
N ARG A 79 -4.39 6.39 8.64
CA ARG A 79 -4.68 7.70 8.05
C ARG A 79 -3.56 8.71 8.32
N ARG A 80 -3.12 8.76 9.58
CA ARG A 80 -2.02 9.65 9.99
C ARG A 80 -0.76 9.39 9.17
N ARG A 81 -0.37 8.13 8.97
CA ARG A 81 0.86 7.80 8.24
C ARG A 81 0.70 8.00 6.73
N LEU A 82 -0.44 7.67 6.13
CA LEU A 82 -0.71 7.99 4.72
C LEU A 82 -0.61 9.50 4.45
N TRP A 83 -1.12 10.32 5.37
CA TRP A 83 -0.95 11.76 5.28
C TRP A 83 0.52 12.20 5.44
N GLN A 84 1.22 11.70 6.45
CA GLN A 84 2.61 12.09 6.74
C GLN A 84 3.59 11.64 5.66
N GLU A 85 3.43 10.42 5.14
CA GLU A 85 4.38 9.85 4.18
C GLU A 85 4.07 10.24 2.72
N LEU A 86 2.78 10.46 2.40
CA LEU A 86 2.33 10.58 1.00
C LEU A 86 1.40 11.78 0.75
N GLY A 87 1.06 12.57 1.78
CA GLY A 87 0.11 13.68 1.66
C GLY A 87 -1.30 13.23 1.29
N ILE A 88 -1.65 11.96 1.51
CA ILE A 88 -2.95 11.40 1.12
C ILE A 88 -3.87 11.36 2.32
N ASP A 89 -4.98 12.11 2.23
CA ASP A 89 -6.12 11.99 3.12
C ASP A 89 -7.15 11.06 2.46
N THR A 90 -7.33 9.87 3.04
CA THR A 90 -8.29 8.88 2.52
C THR A 90 -9.50 8.80 3.41
N ALA A 91 -10.68 8.82 2.78
CA ALA A 91 -11.95 8.68 3.48
C ALA A 91 -12.27 7.22 3.83
N GLU A 92 -11.78 6.26 3.04
CA GLU A 92 -12.17 4.85 3.16
C GLU A 92 -10.98 3.96 3.50
N LEU A 93 -11.12 3.20 4.59
CA LEU A 93 -10.21 2.14 5.00
C LEU A 93 -11.00 0.86 5.26
N VAL A 94 -10.50 -0.24 4.73
CA VAL A 94 -11.08 -1.57 4.90
C VAL A 94 -10.04 -2.47 5.56
N LEU A 95 -10.35 -3.01 6.74
CA LEU A 95 -9.54 -4.03 7.39
C LEU A 95 -9.67 -5.34 6.59
N VAL A 96 -8.56 -5.93 6.16
CA VAL A 96 -8.57 -7.13 5.31
C VAL A 96 -7.84 -8.32 5.91
N LEU A 97 -6.73 -8.11 6.65
CA LEU A 97 -6.02 -9.16 7.39
C LEU A 97 -5.83 -8.71 8.84
N PRO A 98 -6.76 -9.00 9.76
CA PRO A 98 -6.76 -8.47 11.12
C PRO A 98 -5.64 -9.00 12.00
N ARG A 99 -5.12 -10.20 11.70
CA ARG A 99 -4.16 -10.93 12.57
C ARG A 99 -2.85 -11.29 11.87
N PHE A 100 -2.54 -10.63 10.76
CA PHE A 100 -1.28 -10.88 10.10
C PHE A 100 -0.12 -10.64 11.06
N ARG A 101 0.82 -11.58 11.11
CA ARG A 101 2.00 -11.54 11.96
C ARG A 101 3.20 -11.98 11.16
N TYR A 102 4.34 -11.30 11.35
CA TYR A 102 5.57 -11.70 10.68
C TYR A 102 6.82 -11.45 11.52
N GLN A 103 7.89 -12.09 11.12
CA GLN A 103 9.25 -11.77 11.51
C GLN A 103 10.11 -11.66 10.25
N ALA A 104 10.95 -10.64 10.19
CA ALA A 104 11.90 -10.46 9.10
C ALA A 104 13.23 -9.95 9.63
N ARG A 105 14.32 -10.57 9.21
CA ARG A 105 15.68 -10.21 9.65
C ARG A 105 16.45 -9.62 8.49
N MET A 106 17.04 -8.47 8.71
CA MET A 106 17.96 -7.83 7.77
C MET A 106 19.35 -8.48 7.83
N ASP A 107 20.15 -8.30 6.78
CA ASP A 107 21.54 -8.81 6.71
C ASP A 107 22.44 -8.25 7.82
N ASN A 108 22.13 -7.04 8.32
CA ASN A 108 22.84 -6.43 9.46
C ASN A 108 22.39 -6.98 10.83
N GLY A 109 21.49 -7.97 10.85
CA GLY A 109 21.00 -8.64 12.04
C GLY A 109 19.79 -7.99 12.72
N VAL A 110 19.34 -6.83 12.28
CA VAL A 110 18.13 -6.18 12.82
C VAL A 110 16.91 -7.03 12.48
N LEU A 111 16.07 -7.29 13.47
CA LEU A 111 14.84 -8.06 13.38
C LEU A 111 13.62 -7.12 13.40
N GLU A 112 12.65 -7.32 12.53
CA GLU A 112 11.27 -6.89 12.71
C GLU A 112 10.44 -8.06 13.22
N ASN A 113 9.55 -7.81 14.22
CA ASN A 113 8.74 -8.82 14.88
C ASN A 113 7.41 -8.20 15.27
N GLU A 114 6.41 -8.35 14.41
CA GLU A 114 5.21 -7.52 14.44
C GLU A 114 3.92 -8.35 14.32
N VAL A 115 2.91 -7.97 15.11
CA VAL A 115 1.51 -8.20 14.77
C VAL A 115 1.04 -6.98 14.00
N CYS A 116 0.69 -7.18 12.74
CA CYS A 116 0.61 -6.13 11.74
C CYS A 116 -0.72 -6.22 10.94
N PRO A 117 -1.88 -5.81 11.50
CA PRO A 117 -3.13 -5.73 10.75
C PRO A 117 -2.95 -5.03 9.42
N VAL A 118 -3.58 -5.58 8.37
CA VAL A 118 -3.47 -5.06 7.00
C VAL A 118 -4.77 -4.40 6.60
N TYR A 119 -4.67 -3.19 6.05
CA TYR A 119 -5.77 -2.39 5.53
C TYR A 119 -5.65 -2.18 4.02
N ALA A 120 -6.74 -2.32 3.31
CA ALA A 120 -6.93 -1.70 2.01
C ALA A 120 -7.42 -0.27 2.21
N ALA A 121 -6.88 0.67 1.43
CA ALA A 121 -7.25 2.08 1.44
C ALA A 121 -7.61 2.51 0.02
N TYR A 122 -8.52 3.48 -0.12
CA TYR A 122 -9.00 3.93 -1.43
C TYR A 122 -8.93 5.44 -1.55
N SER A 123 -8.23 5.94 -2.58
CA SER A 123 -8.11 7.35 -2.90
C SER A 123 -7.55 7.56 -4.31
N ASP A 124 -8.09 8.56 -5.01
CA ASP A 124 -7.56 9.05 -6.30
C ASP A 124 -6.62 10.24 -6.15
N ALA A 125 -6.31 10.63 -4.92
CA ALA A 125 -5.40 11.73 -4.67
C ALA A 125 -4.00 11.43 -5.23
N ALA A 126 -3.41 12.39 -5.90
CA ALA A 126 -2.02 12.28 -6.32
C ALA A 126 -1.10 12.24 -5.10
N PRO A 127 -0.19 11.26 -5.00
CA PRO A 127 0.74 11.19 -3.88
C PRO A 127 1.72 12.36 -3.89
N ALA A 128 1.97 12.94 -2.72
CA ALA A 128 2.98 13.95 -2.46
C ALA A 128 3.97 13.39 -1.41
N PRO A 129 4.93 12.52 -1.82
CA PRO A 129 5.76 11.79 -0.89
C PRO A 129 6.71 12.70 -0.11
N ASP A 130 6.83 12.47 1.20
CA ASP A 130 7.92 13.00 2.00
C ASP A 130 9.21 12.24 1.64
N PRO A 131 10.25 12.90 1.09
CA PRO A 131 11.48 12.23 0.67
C PRO A 131 12.27 11.61 1.84
N ALA A 132 12.01 12.00 3.10
CA ALA A 132 12.60 11.37 4.27
C ALA A 132 11.97 10.00 4.58
N GLU A 133 10.79 9.72 4.05
CA GLU A 133 10.02 8.48 4.28
C GLU A 133 9.96 7.62 3.01
N VAL A 134 9.70 8.24 1.84
CA VAL A 134 9.43 7.58 0.56
C VAL A 134 10.29 8.18 -0.54
N ALA A 135 11.15 7.36 -1.14
CA ALA A 135 12.04 7.78 -2.23
C ALA A 135 11.35 7.81 -3.60
N GLU A 136 10.36 6.93 -3.81
CA GLU A 136 9.67 6.79 -5.10
C GLU A 136 8.28 6.19 -4.90
N THR A 137 7.33 6.60 -5.73
CA THR A 137 5.98 6.04 -5.79
C THR A 137 5.66 5.59 -7.21
N ARG A 138 4.85 4.53 -7.35
CA ARG A 138 4.43 4.03 -8.65
C ARG A 138 3.05 3.41 -8.56
N TRP A 139 2.11 3.88 -9.39
CA TRP A 139 0.85 3.19 -9.62
C TRP A 139 1.10 1.99 -10.54
N VAL A 140 0.68 0.81 -10.12
CA VAL A 140 0.85 -0.44 -10.85
C VAL A 140 -0.46 -1.22 -10.90
N ASP A 141 -0.70 -1.94 -11.97
CA ASP A 141 -1.80 -2.90 -12.01
C ASP A 141 -1.57 -3.99 -10.97
N TRP A 142 -2.63 -4.35 -10.23
CA TRP A 142 -2.54 -5.30 -9.12
C TRP A 142 -2.13 -6.71 -9.59
N ASP A 143 -2.73 -7.20 -10.68
CA ASP A 143 -2.47 -8.54 -11.19
C ASP A 143 -1.06 -8.62 -11.79
N GLU A 144 -0.63 -7.57 -12.52
CA GLU A 144 0.72 -7.47 -13.08
C GLU A 144 1.77 -7.40 -11.94
N PHE A 145 1.51 -6.64 -10.89
CA PHE A 145 2.37 -6.57 -9.72
C PHE A 145 2.50 -7.93 -9.04
N CYS A 146 1.39 -8.62 -8.76
CA CYS A 146 1.41 -9.95 -8.17
C CYS A 146 2.16 -10.97 -9.03
N ALA A 147 2.00 -10.89 -10.37
CA ALA A 147 2.72 -11.74 -11.31
C ALA A 147 4.23 -11.43 -11.32
N ALA A 148 4.62 -10.14 -11.33
CA ALA A 148 6.01 -9.72 -11.32
C ALA A 148 6.74 -10.14 -10.04
N VAL A 149 6.08 -10.08 -8.88
CA VAL A 149 6.64 -10.57 -7.61
C VAL A 149 6.84 -12.08 -7.65
N ARG A 150 5.82 -12.84 -8.09
CA ARG A 150 5.91 -14.32 -8.17
C ARG A 150 6.99 -14.81 -9.13
N THR A 151 7.26 -14.08 -10.19
CA THR A 151 8.30 -14.43 -11.18
C THR A 151 9.67 -13.87 -10.81
N GLY A 152 9.80 -13.12 -9.70
CA GLY A 152 11.06 -12.49 -9.26
C GLY A 152 11.47 -11.27 -10.10
N GLN A 153 10.58 -10.77 -10.97
CA GLN A 153 10.82 -9.54 -11.75
C GLN A 153 10.71 -8.28 -10.90
N GLN A 154 9.91 -8.31 -9.85
CA GLN A 154 9.78 -7.25 -8.85
C GLN A 154 10.22 -7.79 -7.47
N SER A 155 11.33 -7.25 -6.95
CA SER A 155 11.73 -7.48 -5.57
C SER A 155 10.98 -6.53 -4.64
N ILE A 156 10.52 -7.05 -3.51
CA ILE A 156 9.78 -6.31 -2.49
C ILE A 156 10.24 -6.71 -1.08
N SER A 157 9.77 -5.96 -0.08
CA SER A 157 10.03 -6.29 1.32
C SER A 157 9.49 -7.66 1.73
N PRO A 158 10.11 -8.36 2.70
CA PRO A 158 9.67 -9.67 3.16
C PRO A 158 8.22 -9.69 3.64
N TRP A 159 7.80 -8.70 4.44
CA TRP A 159 6.40 -8.63 4.91
C TRP A 159 5.41 -8.42 3.77
N CYS A 160 5.75 -7.57 2.77
CA CYS A 160 4.90 -7.37 1.62
C CYS A 160 4.73 -8.67 0.82
N SER A 161 5.79 -9.47 0.67
CA SER A 161 5.71 -10.79 0.02
C SER A 161 4.80 -11.74 0.80
N MET A 162 4.97 -11.85 2.12
CA MET A 162 4.12 -12.69 2.96
C MET A 162 2.66 -12.24 2.97
N GLN A 163 2.42 -10.91 2.96
CA GLN A 163 1.07 -10.36 2.88
C GLN A 163 0.42 -10.65 1.53
N LEU A 164 1.17 -10.61 0.42
CA LEU A 164 0.63 -10.95 -0.91
C LEU A 164 0.11 -12.39 -0.97
N ASP A 165 0.79 -13.33 -0.32
CA ASP A 165 0.34 -14.73 -0.27
C ASP A 165 -1.05 -14.85 0.37
N GLU A 166 -1.35 -14.05 1.41
CA GLU A 166 -2.66 -14.02 2.06
C GLU A 166 -3.67 -13.15 1.28
N LEU A 167 -3.28 -11.94 0.84
CA LEU A 167 -4.16 -11.02 0.13
C LEU A 167 -4.72 -11.61 -1.16
N THR A 168 -3.91 -12.36 -1.91
CA THR A 168 -4.36 -13.00 -3.15
C THR A 168 -5.43 -14.07 -2.92
N THR A 169 -5.57 -14.61 -1.71
CA THR A 169 -6.65 -15.54 -1.35
C THR A 169 -8.01 -14.84 -1.17
N LEU A 170 -8.03 -13.52 -0.93
CA LEU A 170 -9.25 -12.73 -0.79
C LEU A 170 -9.96 -12.49 -2.13
N GLY A 171 -9.31 -12.79 -3.24
CA GLY A 171 -9.82 -12.64 -4.60
C GLY A 171 -8.97 -11.70 -5.45
N PRO A 172 -9.18 -11.73 -6.78
CA PRO A 172 -8.32 -11.02 -7.74
C PRO A 172 -8.56 -9.50 -7.78
N LYS A 173 -9.68 -9.03 -7.24
CA LYS A 173 -10.06 -7.60 -7.34
C LYS A 173 -10.05 -6.94 -5.97
N PRO A 174 -9.01 -6.15 -5.63
CA PRO A 174 -8.91 -5.49 -4.32
C PRO A 174 -10.13 -4.65 -3.93
N LEU A 175 -10.75 -3.97 -4.89
CA LEU A 175 -11.95 -3.15 -4.67
C LEU A 175 -13.19 -3.96 -4.23
N THR A 176 -13.13 -5.29 -4.27
CA THR A 176 -14.22 -6.20 -3.89
C THR A 176 -13.89 -7.09 -2.70
N TRP A 177 -12.76 -6.88 -2.05
CA TRP A 177 -12.41 -7.67 -0.86
C TRP A 177 -13.41 -7.46 0.26
N THR A 178 -13.81 -8.56 0.88
CA THR A 178 -14.73 -8.51 2.00
C THR A 178 -14.03 -7.94 3.24
N PRO A 179 -14.61 -6.93 3.90
CA PRO A 179 -14.06 -6.43 5.15
C PRO A 179 -14.01 -7.53 6.22
N ALA A 180 -12.89 -7.61 6.93
CA ALA A 180 -12.80 -8.42 8.14
C ALA A 180 -13.49 -7.71 9.33
N ASP A 181 -13.92 -8.49 10.32
CA ASP A 181 -14.49 -7.92 11.53
C ASP A 181 -13.42 -7.27 12.40
N ALA A 182 -13.67 -6.06 12.90
CA ALA A 182 -12.78 -5.39 13.85
C ALA A 182 -12.63 -6.15 15.18
N ALA A 183 -13.58 -7.03 15.52
CA ALA A 183 -13.48 -7.94 16.65
C ALA A 183 -12.36 -8.99 16.47
N ASP A 184 -11.92 -9.23 15.24
CA ASP A 184 -10.82 -10.13 14.94
C ASP A 184 -9.43 -9.48 15.12
N LEU A 185 -9.35 -8.19 15.37
CA LEU A 185 -8.09 -7.53 15.69
C LEU A 185 -7.45 -8.13 16.96
N PRO A 186 -6.11 -8.06 17.10
CA PRO A 186 -5.45 -8.45 18.35
C PRO A 186 -5.99 -7.63 19.52
N PRO A 187 -6.03 -8.16 20.75
CA PRO A 187 -6.64 -7.51 21.91
C PRO A 187 -6.14 -6.09 22.16
N ALA A 188 -4.87 -5.80 21.88
CA ALA A 188 -4.29 -4.47 22.00
C ALA A 188 -4.91 -3.46 21.03
N ALA A 189 -5.23 -3.88 19.80
CA ALA A 189 -5.84 -3.04 18.76
C ALA A 189 -7.37 -2.94 18.91
N ALA A 190 -8.04 -4.06 19.21
CA ALA A 190 -9.49 -4.13 19.30
C ALA A 190 -10.08 -3.21 20.39
N ARG A 191 -9.42 -3.11 21.55
CA ARG A 191 -9.86 -2.23 22.65
C ARG A 191 -9.92 -0.76 22.25
N THR A 192 -8.98 -0.32 21.46
CA THR A 192 -8.87 1.06 21.00
C THR A 192 -9.91 1.39 19.94
N GLU A 193 -10.13 0.51 18.99
CA GLU A 193 -11.17 0.65 17.95
C GLU A 193 -12.58 0.69 18.53
N LEU A 194 -12.92 -0.22 19.44
CA LEU A 194 -14.24 -0.28 20.09
C LEU A 194 -14.52 0.96 20.95
N SER A 195 -13.50 1.54 21.57
CA SER A 195 -13.64 2.76 22.38
C SER A 195 -14.04 3.97 21.51
N THR A 196 -13.42 4.12 20.33
CA THR A 196 -13.73 5.21 19.40
C THR A 196 -15.07 5.05 18.71
N ALA A 197 -15.48 3.82 18.37
CA ALA A 197 -16.78 3.55 17.81
C ALA A 197 -17.92 3.94 18.76
N ARG A 198 -17.76 3.74 20.07
CA ARG A 198 -18.72 4.18 21.09
C ARG A 198 -18.77 5.70 21.26
N GLY A 199 -17.67 6.41 21.00
CA GLY A 199 -17.59 7.87 21.09
C GLY A 199 -18.17 8.59 19.85
N ARG A 200 -18.17 7.97 18.70
CA ARG A 200 -18.73 8.51 17.45
C ARG A 200 -20.18 8.07 17.26
N ARG A 201 -21.10 8.61 18.08
CA ARG A 201 -22.53 8.60 17.70
C ARG A 201 -22.69 9.63 16.58
N PHE A 202 -22.65 9.18 15.34
CA PHE A 202 -23.14 10.00 14.23
C PHE A 202 -24.62 10.30 14.49
N PRO A 203 -25.06 11.58 14.45
CA PRO A 203 -26.48 11.88 14.47
C PRO A 203 -27.09 11.21 13.23
N ARG A 204 -28.05 10.30 13.46
CA ARG A 204 -28.86 9.77 12.36
C ARG A 204 -29.57 10.97 11.70
N ASN A 205 -29.13 11.35 10.53
CA ASN A 205 -29.81 12.36 9.74
C ASN A 205 -31.07 11.73 9.14
N THR A 206 -32.14 11.70 9.94
CA THR A 206 -33.49 11.41 9.49
C THR A 206 -34.10 12.71 8.98
N GLN A 207 -33.77 13.10 7.77
CA GLN A 207 -34.56 14.07 7.02
C GLN A 207 -34.70 13.61 5.56
N HIS A 208 -35.47 12.54 5.36
CA HIS A 208 -36.24 12.43 4.13
C HIS A 208 -37.41 13.40 4.22
N ARG A 209 -37.22 14.64 3.78
CA ARG A 209 -38.34 15.49 3.39
C ARG A 209 -38.69 15.14 1.96
N GLY A 210 -39.81 14.46 1.79
CA GLY A 210 -40.49 14.35 0.52
C GLY A 210 -40.81 15.76 -0.01
N HIS A 211 -40.33 16.07 -1.18
CA HIS A 211 -40.83 17.19 -1.96
C HIS A 211 -41.96 16.65 -2.82
N ASP A 212 -43.20 16.90 -2.33
CA ASP A 212 -44.40 16.86 -3.17
C ASP A 212 -44.29 17.90 -4.29
N LEU A 213 -44.30 17.40 -5.51
CA LEU A 213 -44.43 18.20 -6.73
C LEU A 213 -45.90 18.62 -6.84
N HIS A 214 -46.24 19.81 -6.31
CA HIS A 214 -47.45 20.49 -6.70
C HIS A 214 -47.20 21.24 -8.02
N THR A 215 -47.76 20.66 -9.09
CA THR A 215 -47.92 21.33 -10.40
C THR A 215 -48.92 22.46 -10.24
N VAL A 216 -48.47 23.71 -10.32
CA VAL A 216 -49.35 24.86 -10.50
C VAL A 216 -49.22 25.31 -11.95
N ILE A 217 -50.31 25.07 -12.72
CA ILE A 217 -50.50 25.62 -14.06
C ILE A 217 -51.04 27.06 -13.90
N HIS A 218 -50.29 28.06 -14.31
CA HIS A 218 -50.82 29.38 -14.64
C HIS A 218 -50.49 29.72 -16.08
N SER A 219 -51.56 29.80 -16.88
CA SER A 219 -51.66 30.34 -18.23
C SER A 219 -51.80 31.87 -18.16
N THR A 220 -51.00 32.58 -18.95
CA THR A 220 -51.27 33.83 -19.68
C THR A 220 -49.97 34.24 -20.37
N GLY A 221 -49.83 34.33 -21.68
CA GLY A 221 -50.43 35.25 -22.58
C GLY A 221 -49.34 36.04 -23.29
N ASN A 222 -49.14 35.82 -24.61
CA ASN A 222 -48.68 36.76 -25.64
C ASN A 222 -47.29 37.42 -25.58
N GLY A 223 -46.51 37.20 -26.66
CA GLY A 223 -45.41 38.08 -27.05
C GLY A 223 -44.51 37.48 -28.13
N LEU A 224 -44.93 37.60 -29.42
CA LEU A 224 -44.05 37.37 -30.58
C LEU A 224 -42.95 38.43 -30.62
N THR A 225 -41.70 38.04 -30.81
CA THR A 225 -40.75 38.79 -31.63
C THR A 225 -39.70 37.84 -32.24
N HIS A 226 -39.66 37.90 -33.56
CA HIS A 226 -38.62 37.33 -34.44
C HIS A 226 -37.26 37.96 -34.15
N LEU A 227 -36.17 37.10 -34.20
CA LEU A 227 -34.89 37.52 -34.77
C LEU A 227 -34.00 36.31 -35.11
N ARG A 228 -33.84 36.15 -36.40
CA ARG A 228 -32.75 35.72 -37.29
C ARG A 228 -31.63 34.81 -36.76
N ALA A 229 -31.51 33.73 -37.50
CA ALA A 229 -30.35 32.84 -37.64
C ALA A 229 -29.10 33.58 -38.16
N GLY A 230 -27.98 33.31 -37.50
CA GLY A 230 -26.63 33.64 -37.96
C GLY A 230 -25.82 32.40 -38.13
N SER A 231 -25.55 31.98 -39.36
CA SER A 231 -24.65 30.90 -39.74
C SER A 231 -23.20 31.34 -39.57
N ALA A 232 -22.38 30.59 -38.86
CA ALA A 232 -20.94 30.76 -38.92
C ALA A 232 -20.29 29.44 -39.37
N ARG A 233 -19.48 29.57 -40.38
CA ARG A 233 -18.82 28.54 -41.17
C ARG A 233 -17.67 27.85 -40.43
N SER A 234 -17.50 26.56 -40.73
CA SER A 234 -16.36 25.69 -40.47
C SER A 234 -15.06 26.24 -41.06
N SER A 235 -13.97 26.19 -40.26
CA SER A 235 -12.62 26.20 -40.77
C SER A 235 -11.85 25.00 -40.20
N GLY A 236 -11.36 24.17 -41.12
CA GLY A 236 -10.70 22.91 -40.86
C GLY A 236 -9.22 23.06 -40.39
N PRO A 237 -8.57 21.97 -40.03
CA PRO A 237 -7.30 21.99 -39.32
C PRO A 237 -6.08 22.12 -40.25
N ALA A 238 -5.13 22.95 -39.79
CA ALA A 238 -3.81 23.10 -40.42
C ALA A 238 -2.93 21.87 -40.14
N ARG A 239 -2.31 21.36 -41.19
CA ARG A 239 -1.31 20.30 -41.17
C ARG A 239 0.05 20.88 -40.74
N GLY A 240 0.63 20.38 -39.64
CA GLY A 240 2.02 20.63 -39.25
C GLY A 240 2.98 19.58 -39.87
N PRO A 241 4.29 19.87 -40.05
CA PRO A 241 5.19 19.11 -40.88
C PRO A 241 5.74 17.84 -40.23
N ALA A 242 5.91 16.82 -41.06
CA ALA A 242 6.50 15.52 -40.73
C ALA A 242 7.99 15.63 -40.39
N ILE A 243 8.39 15.16 -39.22
CA ILE A 243 9.78 14.99 -38.83
C ILE A 243 10.26 13.61 -39.26
N ARG A 244 11.19 13.59 -40.23
CA ARG A 244 11.90 12.42 -40.72
C ARG A 244 12.78 11.82 -39.61
N ALA A 245 12.52 10.58 -39.22
CA ALA A 245 13.39 9.78 -38.39
C ALA A 245 14.69 9.43 -39.13
N ARG A 246 15.81 9.91 -38.64
CA ARG A 246 17.15 9.47 -39.05
C ARG A 246 17.49 8.18 -38.30
N ARG A 247 17.62 7.08 -39.03
CA ARG A 247 18.25 5.84 -38.56
C ARG A 247 19.72 6.10 -38.25
N ARG A 248 20.15 5.91 -37.01
CA ARG A 248 21.55 5.81 -36.63
C ARG A 248 21.98 4.36 -36.63
N ALA A 249 23.09 4.09 -37.28
CA ALA A 249 23.72 2.78 -37.44
C ALA A 249 24.25 2.24 -36.10
N ARG A 250 24.15 0.92 -35.93
CA ARG A 250 24.77 0.17 -34.83
C ARG A 250 26.30 0.09 -35.04
N PRO A 251 27.11 0.28 -33.99
CA PRO A 251 28.50 -0.14 -34.02
C PRO A 251 28.65 -1.62 -33.72
N ARG A 252 29.53 -2.29 -34.47
CA ARG A 252 29.92 -3.70 -34.28
C ARG A 252 30.81 -3.83 -33.05
N GLY A 253 30.52 -4.78 -32.18
CA GLY A 253 31.37 -5.12 -31.03
C GLY A 253 32.56 -6.00 -31.43
N PRO A 254 33.66 -5.95 -30.65
CA PRO A 254 34.80 -6.83 -30.83
C PRO A 254 34.64 -8.17 -30.09
N GLY A 255 35.36 -9.16 -30.68
CA GLY A 255 35.24 -10.58 -30.48
C GLY A 255 35.54 -11.15 -29.07
N HIS A 256 35.00 -12.35 -28.86
CA HIS A 256 35.30 -13.22 -27.73
C HIS A 256 36.70 -13.82 -27.79
N PRO A 257 37.38 -14.00 -26.65
CA PRO A 257 38.37 -15.05 -26.49
C PRO A 257 37.71 -16.32 -25.86
N ARG A 258 38.14 -17.44 -26.38
CA ARG A 258 37.76 -18.80 -25.99
C ARG A 258 38.18 -19.12 -24.55
N SER A 259 37.29 -19.71 -23.79
CA SER A 259 37.57 -20.26 -22.46
C SER A 259 38.19 -21.65 -22.55
N THR A 260 39.26 -21.84 -21.85
CA THR A 260 39.84 -23.15 -21.52
C THR A 260 39.19 -23.69 -20.24
N ARG A 261 38.78 -24.96 -20.29
CA ARG A 261 38.35 -25.71 -19.12
C ARG A 261 39.55 -26.03 -18.21
N PRO A 262 39.33 -26.21 -16.92
CA PRO A 262 40.01 -27.19 -16.12
C PRO A 262 39.07 -28.20 -15.48
N SER A 263 39.50 -29.35 -15.62
CA SER A 263 39.40 -30.68 -15.06
C SER A 263 39.10 -30.82 -13.56
N ALA A 264 38.28 -31.86 -13.32
CA ALA A 264 38.34 -32.89 -12.27
C ALA A 264 38.33 -32.51 -10.78
N CYS A 265 37.26 -32.92 -10.16
CA CYS A 265 37.05 -33.08 -8.72
C CYS A 265 37.65 -34.45 -8.26
N PRO A 266 38.36 -34.56 -7.13
CA PRO A 266 38.57 -35.82 -6.45
C PRO A 266 37.51 -36.05 -5.35
N ARG A 267 37.15 -37.33 -5.27
CA ARG A 267 36.24 -37.94 -4.30
C ARG A 267 36.84 -37.97 -2.88
N SER A 268 35.92 -38.11 -1.94
CA SER A 268 36.02 -38.68 -0.60
C SER A 268 36.26 -37.73 0.58
N CYS A 269 35.19 -37.53 1.34
CA CYS A 269 35.27 -37.47 2.80
C CYS A 269 34.00 -38.11 3.39
N ARG A 270 34.23 -39.27 4.01
CA ARG A 270 33.26 -39.99 4.87
C ARG A 270 33.16 -39.22 6.19
N CYS A 271 32.01 -38.77 6.60
CA CYS A 271 31.76 -38.40 7.98
C CYS A 271 31.11 -39.58 8.73
N ARG A 272 31.82 -40.03 9.76
CA ARG A 272 31.38 -41.02 10.76
C ARG A 272 30.32 -40.42 11.68
N CYS A 273 29.19 -41.10 11.80
CA CYS A 273 28.29 -40.98 12.94
C CYS A 273 29.02 -41.43 14.22
N MET A 274 29.09 -40.56 15.22
CA MET A 274 29.27 -40.97 16.62
C MET A 274 27.94 -40.76 17.36
N ARG A 275 27.33 -41.89 17.72
CA ARG A 275 26.35 -41.97 18.81
C ARG A 275 27.14 -41.98 20.12
N THR A 276 26.75 -41.16 21.07
CA THR A 276 26.98 -41.40 22.51
C THR A 276 25.72 -41.08 23.28
N ARG A 277 25.53 -41.88 24.24
CA ARG A 277 24.44 -42.22 25.16
C ARG A 277 23.82 -41.06 25.89
#